data_2cb7991ebe25b31fca18e1232480253c
#
_entry.id   2cb7991ebe25b31fca18e1232480253c
#
_cell.length_a   1.000
_cell.length_b   1.000
_cell.length_c   1.000
_cell.angle_alpha   90.00
_cell.angle_beta   90.00
_cell.angle_gamma   90.00
#
_symmetry.space_group_name_H-M   'P 1'
#
loop_
_entity.id
_entity.type
_entity.pdbx_description
1 polymer ?
#
loop_
_entity_poly.entity_id
_entity_poly.type
_entity_poly.pdbx_seq_one_letter_code
_entity_poly.pdbx_strand_id
1 'polypeptide(L)'
;MKLNQIITSLLETDMYKFSMGEAIYHQFSDYKTTWTFKCRNTDVHFTAEMVQEIKEQIKAYCSLRFTEEELEYLNRITWIKGSYIDFLRLWQPRYEDFKISDEAECGLSIETFGTWLNTSLYEIPTLAIVNEVYFRMAYDYDKLYASFRDRLEQKIKDASGRYEIGSFSEFGLRRRLSAEAQELAVRKLKEAEFHGSEFVGTSNVYLAKKYNLTPVGTMAHEWIMCVGQGNHKHNPAYSNWYALDAWVREYGVLNGIALTDAITTDCFLRDFQLTYATLFSGVRHDSGDPVEWGEKMIAHYQKLGINPANKTLLFSDSLDFARAHELYEHFRNRTKVAFGIGTYISNDTEVPALNIVMKTTLCNGMDVAKISDTPGKGMCKNPDYVHYLKRCIDWRMNHDR
;
A
#
# COMPACT_ATOMS: atom_id res chain seq x y z
N MET A 1 3.30 -29.89 7.74
CA MET A 1 4.69 -29.40 7.92
C MET A 1 4.56 -28.07 8.66
N LYS A 2 5.24 -27.88 9.79
CA LYS A 2 5.17 -26.59 10.51
C LYS A 2 6.22 -25.66 9.89
N LEU A 3 5.78 -24.48 9.45
CA LEU A 3 6.69 -23.49 8.88
C LEU A 3 7.45 -22.74 9.98
N ASN A 4 8.62 -22.19 9.64
CA ASN A 4 9.29 -21.19 10.49
C ASN A 4 8.43 -19.93 10.58
N GLN A 5 8.63 -19.10 11.59
CA GLN A 5 7.93 -17.83 11.74
C GLN A 5 8.18 -16.92 10.52
N ILE A 6 7.10 -16.51 9.84
CA ILE A 6 7.16 -15.74 8.59
C ILE A 6 7.43 -14.27 8.87
N ILE A 7 6.74 -13.68 9.86
CA ILE A 7 6.97 -12.30 10.29
C ILE A 7 7.78 -12.31 11.56
N THR A 8 8.98 -11.79 11.53
CA THR A 8 9.94 -11.83 12.64
C THR A 8 10.18 -10.48 13.30
N SER A 9 9.70 -9.39 12.68
CA SER A 9 9.83 -8.03 13.17
C SER A 9 8.54 -7.25 12.92
N LEU A 10 8.15 -6.35 13.82
CA LEU A 10 7.04 -5.43 13.60
C LEU A 10 7.34 -4.33 12.56
N LEU A 11 8.61 -4.21 12.15
CA LEU A 11 9.00 -3.39 10.99
C LEU A 11 8.73 -4.08 9.64
N GLU A 12 8.36 -5.38 9.60
CA GLU A 12 7.94 -6.04 8.37
C GLU A 12 6.53 -5.58 7.96
N THR A 13 6.43 -4.28 7.66
CA THR A 13 5.23 -3.62 7.15
C THR A 13 5.63 -2.49 6.20
N ASP A 14 4.68 -1.99 5.41
CA ASP A 14 4.91 -0.89 4.49
C ASP A 14 5.01 0.45 5.24
N MET A 15 5.93 1.33 4.85
CA MET A 15 6.18 2.62 5.51
C MET A 15 4.92 3.48 5.66
N TYR A 16 3.99 3.41 4.71
CA TYR A 16 2.75 4.19 4.81
C TYR A 16 1.89 3.79 6.03
N LYS A 17 2.07 2.58 6.59
CA LYS A 17 1.37 2.17 7.82
C LYS A 17 1.85 2.95 9.05
N PHE A 18 3.14 3.26 9.12
CA PHE A 18 3.65 4.12 10.18
C PHE A 18 3.24 5.58 9.96
N SER A 19 3.31 6.07 8.71
CA SER A 19 2.86 7.43 8.39
C SER A 19 1.37 7.63 8.71
N MET A 20 0.50 6.73 8.25
CA MET A 20 -0.92 6.82 8.61
C MET A 20 -1.14 6.58 10.09
N GLY A 21 -0.44 5.61 10.70
CA GLY A 21 -0.54 5.27 12.12
C GLY A 21 -0.28 6.47 13.03
N GLU A 22 0.74 7.28 12.73
CA GLU A 22 1.01 8.51 13.47
C GLU A 22 -0.13 9.53 13.33
N ALA A 23 -0.59 9.77 12.10
CA ALA A 23 -1.70 10.69 11.85
C ALA A 23 -3.01 10.21 12.50
N ILE A 24 -3.26 8.89 12.53
CA ILE A 24 -4.40 8.28 13.24
C ILE A 24 -4.23 8.47 14.75
N TYR A 25 -3.04 8.22 15.29
CA TYR A 25 -2.76 8.39 16.73
C TYR A 25 -3.08 9.80 17.21
N HIS A 26 -2.67 10.81 16.46
CA HIS A 26 -2.89 12.21 16.86
C HIS A 26 -4.30 12.73 16.61
N GLN A 27 -5.01 12.24 15.59
CA GLN A 27 -6.25 12.87 15.14
C GLN A 27 -7.50 11.97 15.23
N PHE A 28 -7.33 10.63 15.25
CA PHE A 28 -8.44 9.66 15.09
C PHE A 28 -8.27 8.43 15.99
N SER A 29 -7.64 8.58 17.16
CA SER A 29 -7.29 7.48 18.07
C SER A 29 -8.50 6.69 18.60
N ASP A 30 -9.69 7.28 18.60
CA ASP A 30 -10.96 6.68 19.03
C ASP A 30 -11.73 5.98 17.90
N TYR A 31 -11.29 6.13 16.64
CA TYR A 31 -11.95 5.50 15.49
C TYR A 31 -11.82 3.98 15.57
N LYS A 32 -12.91 3.28 15.22
CA LYS A 32 -12.97 1.81 15.18
C LYS A 32 -13.16 1.35 13.74
N THR A 33 -12.46 0.28 13.35
CA THR A 33 -12.57 -0.26 12.00
C THR A 33 -12.77 -1.77 12.02
N THR A 34 -13.44 -2.24 10.96
CA THR A 34 -13.50 -3.65 10.59
C THR A 34 -12.85 -3.83 9.23
N TRP A 35 -11.96 -4.82 9.15
CA TRP A 35 -11.28 -5.18 7.92
C TRP A 35 -11.69 -6.56 7.46
N THR A 36 -11.68 -6.76 6.15
CA THR A 36 -12.05 -8.06 5.56
C THR A 36 -11.03 -8.44 4.51
N PHE A 37 -10.56 -9.68 4.61
CA PHE A 37 -9.74 -10.34 3.59
C PHE A 37 -10.61 -10.75 2.40
N LYS A 38 -10.05 -10.68 1.20
CA LYS A 38 -10.66 -11.20 -0.01
C LYS A 38 -9.60 -11.80 -0.93
N CYS A 39 -9.77 -13.05 -1.31
CA CYS A 39 -9.10 -13.68 -2.44
C CYS A 39 -9.94 -13.41 -3.70
N ARG A 40 -9.31 -12.91 -4.77
CA ARG A 40 -9.96 -12.62 -6.06
C ARG A 40 -9.67 -13.69 -7.12
N ASN A 41 -8.81 -14.63 -6.80
CA ASN A 41 -8.57 -15.80 -7.63
C ASN A 41 -9.74 -16.77 -7.47
N THR A 42 -10.26 -17.31 -8.57
CA THR A 42 -11.36 -18.30 -8.58
C THR A 42 -10.86 -19.74 -8.53
N ASP A 43 -9.59 -19.94 -8.85
CA ASP A 43 -8.87 -21.23 -8.93
C ASP A 43 -8.00 -21.52 -7.69
N VAL A 44 -8.00 -20.61 -6.70
CA VAL A 44 -7.24 -20.74 -5.44
C VAL A 44 -8.14 -21.25 -4.34
N HIS A 45 -7.69 -22.29 -3.63
CA HIS A 45 -8.36 -22.83 -2.47
C HIS A 45 -7.35 -23.06 -1.32
N PHE A 46 -7.72 -22.59 -0.12
CA PHE A 46 -6.94 -22.79 1.10
C PHE A 46 -7.45 -24.04 1.81
N THR A 47 -6.58 -25.02 2.05
CA THR A 47 -6.95 -26.24 2.79
C THR A 47 -7.06 -25.95 4.30
N ALA A 48 -7.70 -26.85 5.04
CA ALA A 48 -7.79 -26.74 6.50
C ALA A 48 -6.42 -26.66 7.18
N GLU A 49 -5.41 -27.37 6.64
CA GLU A 49 -4.03 -27.34 7.14
C GLU A 49 -3.39 -25.96 6.90
N MET A 50 -3.64 -25.33 5.73
CA MET A 50 -3.16 -23.95 5.45
C MET A 50 -3.82 -22.95 6.38
N VAL A 51 -5.13 -23.07 6.62
CA VAL A 51 -5.86 -22.20 7.55
C VAL A 51 -5.32 -22.35 8.97
N GLN A 52 -5.03 -23.58 9.40
CA GLN A 52 -4.41 -23.80 10.72
C GLN A 52 -3.01 -23.20 10.81
N GLU A 53 -2.19 -23.36 9.78
CA GLU A 53 -0.84 -22.73 9.74
C GLU A 53 -0.93 -21.21 9.77
N ILE A 54 -1.85 -20.61 8.99
CA ILE A 54 -2.11 -19.15 9.02
C ILE A 54 -2.47 -18.68 10.44
N LYS A 55 -3.34 -19.43 11.17
CA LYS A 55 -3.68 -19.11 12.56
C LYS A 55 -2.44 -19.12 13.46
N GLU A 56 -1.58 -20.13 13.33
CA GLU A 56 -0.36 -20.23 14.14
C GLU A 56 0.64 -19.11 13.81
N GLN A 57 0.79 -18.76 12.53
CA GLN A 57 1.66 -17.65 12.11
C GLN A 57 1.13 -16.29 12.60
N ILE A 58 -0.19 -16.05 12.57
CA ILE A 58 -0.80 -14.83 13.12
C ILE A 58 -0.64 -14.78 14.65
N LYS A 59 -0.75 -15.90 15.37
CA LYS A 59 -0.46 -15.95 16.80
C LYS A 59 1.02 -15.60 17.08
N ALA A 60 1.94 -16.14 16.30
CA ALA A 60 3.35 -15.83 16.41
C ALA A 60 3.64 -14.34 16.13
N TYR A 61 3.02 -13.76 15.09
CA TYR A 61 3.06 -12.33 14.84
C TYR A 61 2.53 -11.52 16.04
N CYS A 62 1.42 -11.94 16.65
CA CYS A 62 0.83 -11.27 17.80
C CYS A 62 1.68 -11.35 19.09
N SER A 63 2.69 -12.22 19.13
CA SER A 63 3.65 -12.28 20.24
C SER A 63 4.79 -11.27 20.15
N LEU A 64 4.97 -10.62 18.97
CA LEU A 64 6.06 -9.68 18.75
C LEU A 64 5.85 -8.35 19.50
N ARG A 65 6.96 -7.70 19.77
CA ARG A 65 7.03 -6.32 20.27
C ARG A 65 8.13 -5.58 19.52
N PHE A 66 8.01 -4.27 19.42
CA PHE A 66 9.11 -3.44 18.93
C PHE A 66 10.30 -3.55 19.86
N THR A 67 11.48 -3.72 19.28
CA THR A 67 12.76 -3.59 20.00
C THR A 67 13.14 -2.10 20.10
N GLU A 68 13.98 -1.73 21.07
CA GLU A 68 14.47 -0.35 21.18
C GLU A 68 15.23 0.10 19.94
N GLU A 69 15.99 -0.82 19.31
CA GLU A 69 16.71 -0.54 18.06
C GLU A 69 15.76 -0.23 16.88
N GLU A 70 14.61 -0.89 16.81
CA GLU A 70 13.56 -0.61 15.81
C GLU A 70 12.89 0.74 16.05
N LEU A 71 12.61 1.06 17.33
CA LEU A 71 12.03 2.35 17.73
C LEU A 71 13.00 3.50 17.47
N GLU A 72 14.29 3.34 17.78
CA GLU A 72 15.32 4.33 17.45
C GLU A 72 15.44 4.56 15.96
N TYR A 73 15.34 3.50 15.14
CA TYR A 73 15.33 3.64 13.69
C TYR A 73 14.14 4.47 13.21
N LEU A 74 12.92 4.17 13.67
CA LEU A 74 11.73 4.94 13.33
C LEU A 74 11.84 6.41 13.80
N ASN A 75 12.38 6.64 14.99
CA ASN A 75 12.56 7.99 15.56
C ASN A 75 13.57 8.87 14.77
N ARG A 76 14.42 8.28 13.92
CA ARG A 76 15.31 9.02 13.01
C ARG A 76 14.60 9.52 11.74
N ILE A 77 13.41 9.02 11.46
CA ILE A 77 12.62 9.46 10.31
C ILE A 77 12.03 10.84 10.62
N THR A 78 12.37 11.83 9.83
CA THR A 78 12.18 13.26 10.12
C THR A 78 10.76 13.66 10.51
N TRP A 79 9.75 12.99 9.97
CA TRP A 79 8.34 13.32 10.24
C TRP A 79 7.69 12.49 11.34
N ILE A 80 8.35 11.45 11.87
CA ILE A 80 7.83 10.64 12.97
C ILE A 80 8.14 11.34 14.31
N LYS A 81 7.11 11.58 15.12
CA LYS A 81 7.21 12.28 16.39
C LYS A 81 7.40 11.32 17.55
N GLY A 82 8.09 11.78 18.60
CA GLY A 82 8.40 10.97 19.79
C GLY A 82 7.17 10.42 20.50
N SER A 83 6.03 11.15 20.51
CA SER A 83 4.77 10.68 21.10
C SER A 83 4.24 9.40 20.43
N TYR A 84 4.40 9.27 19.11
CA TYR A 84 4.01 8.06 18.40
C TYR A 84 5.00 6.91 18.68
N ILE A 85 6.29 7.20 18.81
CA ILE A 85 7.30 6.20 19.23
C ILE A 85 6.98 5.65 20.62
N ASP A 86 6.59 6.51 21.57
CA ASP A 86 6.18 6.10 22.93
C ASP A 86 4.93 5.20 22.89
N PHE A 87 3.98 5.49 22.01
CA PHE A 87 2.84 4.60 21.76
C PHE A 87 3.31 3.24 21.21
N LEU A 88 4.16 3.22 20.17
CA LEU A 88 4.67 1.98 19.57
C LEU A 88 5.45 1.10 20.57
N ARG A 89 6.18 1.71 21.52
CA ARG A 89 6.89 0.98 22.58
C ARG A 89 5.96 0.12 23.43
N LEU A 90 4.73 0.57 23.63
CA LEU A 90 3.71 -0.15 24.43
C LEU A 90 2.80 -1.02 23.55
N TRP A 91 2.79 -0.78 22.25
CA TRP A 91 1.87 -1.46 21.34
C TRP A 91 2.27 -2.90 21.08
N GLN A 92 1.28 -3.75 20.98
CA GLN A 92 1.40 -5.14 20.57
C GLN A 92 0.17 -5.56 19.79
N PRO A 93 0.34 -6.33 18.67
CA PRO A 93 -0.79 -6.93 17.98
C PRO A 93 -1.55 -7.88 18.91
N ARG A 94 -2.88 -7.97 18.75
CA ARG A 94 -3.73 -8.79 19.60
C ARG A 94 -4.43 -9.84 18.77
N TYR A 95 -4.26 -11.11 19.14
CA TYR A 95 -4.88 -12.22 18.42
C TYR A 95 -6.42 -12.19 18.51
N GLU A 96 -6.97 -11.67 19.60
CA GLU A 96 -8.41 -11.53 19.85
C GLU A 96 -9.09 -10.58 18.85
N ASP A 97 -8.32 -9.70 18.21
CA ASP A 97 -8.82 -8.78 17.19
C ASP A 97 -9.03 -9.49 15.83
N PHE A 98 -8.63 -10.77 15.70
CA PHE A 98 -8.76 -11.56 14.48
C PHE A 98 -9.87 -12.61 14.60
N LYS A 99 -10.71 -12.69 13.57
CA LYS A 99 -11.63 -13.81 13.35
C LYS A 99 -11.20 -14.53 12.07
N ILE A 100 -10.76 -15.79 12.21
CA ILE A 100 -10.22 -16.60 11.11
C ILE A 100 -11.00 -17.92 11.03
N SER A 101 -11.59 -18.20 9.85
CA SER A 101 -12.31 -19.45 9.56
C SER A 101 -12.07 -19.93 8.13
N ASP A 102 -12.55 -21.12 7.83
CA ASP A 102 -12.52 -21.78 6.51
C ASP A 102 -13.86 -21.68 5.76
N GLU A 103 -14.78 -20.84 6.22
CA GLU A 103 -16.17 -20.77 5.73
C GLU A 103 -16.33 -20.01 4.40
N ALA A 104 -15.28 -19.38 3.85
CA ALA A 104 -15.37 -18.69 2.56
C ALA A 104 -15.20 -19.65 1.36
N GLU A 105 -15.69 -19.26 0.18
CA GLU A 105 -15.58 -20.05 -1.07
C GLU A 105 -14.14 -20.46 -1.39
N CYS A 106 -13.17 -19.58 -1.14
CA CYS A 106 -11.74 -19.89 -1.31
C CYS A 106 -11.14 -20.70 -0.14
N GLY A 107 -11.93 -21.12 0.86
CA GLY A 107 -11.47 -21.87 2.03
C GLY A 107 -10.78 -21.02 3.11
N LEU A 108 -10.82 -19.68 3.02
CA LEU A 108 -10.23 -18.79 4.01
C LEU A 108 -11.03 -17.50 4.16
N SER A 109 -11.46 -17.23 5.39
CA SER A 109 -12.03 -15.95 5.81
C SER A 109 -11.20 -15.34 6.92
N ILE A 110 -10.84 -14.07 6.79
CA ILE A 110 -10.15 -13.29 7.84
C ILE A 110 -10.88 -11.96 7.99
N GLU A 111 -11.31 -11.68 9.21
CA GLU A 111 -11.78 -10.35 9.62
C GLU A 111 -10.96 -9.86 10.80
N THR A 112 -10.69 -8.55 10.83
CA THR A 112 -10.12 -7.91 12.03
C THR A 112 -10.98 -6.74 12.45
N PHE A 113 -11.04 -6.49 13.77
CA PHE A 113 -11.83 -5.42 14.35
C PHE A 113 -11.13 -4.84 15.59
N GLY A 114 -11.30 -3.56 15.79
CA GLY A 114 -10.67 -2.84 16.91
C GLY A 114 -10.56 -1.35 16.64
N THR A 115 -9.70 -0.67 17.39
CA THR A 115 -9.36 0.71 17.04
C THR A 115 -8.65 0.75 15.69
N TRP A 116 -8.90 1.80 14.91
CA TRP A 116 -8.26 1.95 13.60
C TRP A 116 -6.73 1.92 13.72
N LEU A 117 -6.20 2.57 14.75
CA LEU A 117 -4.78 2.58 15.05
C LEU A 117 -4.17 1.18 15.19
N ASN A 118 -4.88 0.24 15.85
CA ASN A 118 -4.42 -1.15 15.98
C ASN A 118 -4.57 -1.91 14.67
N THR A 119 -5.77 -1.87 14.08
CA THR A 119 -6.13 -2.71 12.93
C THR A 119 -5.42 -2.32 11.64
N SER A 120 -4.99 -1.06 11.50
CA SER A 120 -4.22 -0.59 10.35
C SER A 120 -2.91 -1.37 10.18
N LEU A 121 -2.23 -1.70 11.29
CA LEU A 121 -0.95 -2.43 11.27
C LEU A 121 -1.09 -3.93 10.99
N TYR A 122 -2.33 -4.48 11.00
CA TYR A 122 -2.56 -5.92 10.76
C TYR A 122 -2.58 -6.30 9.27
N GLU A 123 -2.92 -5.38 8.37
CA GLU A 123 -3.13 -5.67 6.94
C GLU A 123 -1.91 -6.35 6.30
N ILE A 124 -0.76 -5.71 6.38
CA ILE A 124 0.43 -6.10 5.62
C ILE A 124 1.01 -7.43 6.09
N PRO A 125 1.26 -7.63 7.41
CA PRO A 125 1.74 -8.91 7.91
C PRO A 125 0.77 -10.06 7.62
N THR A 126 -0.56 -9.83 7.76
CA THR A 126 -1.57 -10.85 7.45
C THR A 126 -1.51 -11.28 5.99
N LEU A 127 -1.44 -10.35 5.05
CA LEU A 127 -1.36 -10.68 3.62
C LEU A 127 -0.05 -11.39 3.27
N ALA A 128 1.08 -10.97 3.84
CA ALA A 128 2.36 -11.63 3.65
C ALA A 128 2.35 -13.07 4.21
N ILE A 129 1.77 -13.29 5.39
CA ILE A 129 1.60 -14.62 5.98
C ILE A 129 0.74 -15.51 5.07
N VAL A 130 -0.45 -15.02 4.66
CA VAL A 130 -1.38 -15.79 3.81
C VAL A 130 -0.70 -16.18 2.50
N ASN A 131 -0.01 -15.25 1.86
CA ASN A 131 0.67 -15.50 0.59
C ASN A 131 1.79 -16.53 0.74
N GLU A 132 2.66 -16.36 1.72
CA GLU A 132 3.80 -17.27 1.91
C GLU A 132 3.37 -18.68 2.34
N VAL A 133 2.37 -18.81 3.23
CA VAL A 133 1.79 -20.10 3.61
C VAL A 133 1.24 -20.82 2.39
N TYR A 134 0.48 -20.11 1.53
CA TYR A 134 -0.07 -20.71 0.32
C TYR A 134 1.02 -21.27 -0.59
N PHE A 135 2.02 -20.47 -0.94
CA PHE A 135 3.07 -20.91 -1.87
C PHE A 135 3.92 -22.04 -1.30
N ARG A 136 4.23 -22.02 0.00
CA ARG A 136 5.01 -23.08 0.66
C ARG A 136 4.26 -24.40 0.83
N MET A 137 2.94 -24.38 0.91
CA MET A 137 2.14 -25.58 1.16
C MET A 137 1.46 -26.13 -0.10
N ALA A 138 1.20 -25.29 -1.12
CA ALA A 138 0.56 -25.72 -2.35
C ALA A 138 1.54 -26.22 -3.41
N TYR A 139 2.82 -25.85 -3.34
CA TYR A 139 3.81 -26.10 -4.38
C TYR A 139 5.11 -26.63 -3.84
N ASP A 140 5.96 -27.16 -4.74
CA ASP A 140 7.38 -27.43 -4.48
C ASP A 140 8.12 -26.08 -4.36
N TYR A 141 8.22 -25.60 -3.13
CA TYR A 141 8.74 -24.25 -2.85
C TYR A 141 10.19 -24.07 -3.32
N ASP A 142 11.04 -25.11 -3.25
CA ASP A 142 12.43 -24.99 -3.68
C ASP A 142 12.54 -24.75 -5.18
N LYS A 143 11.67 -25.37 -5.98
CA LYS A 143 11.59 -25.12 -7.42
C LYS A 143 11.06 -23.71 -7.71
N LEU A 144 10.01 -23.27 -7.01
CA LEU A 144 9.48 -21.90 -7.16
C LEU A 144 10.56 -20.86 -6.81
N TYR A 145 11.28 -21.06 -5.72
CA TYR A 145 12.33 -20.15 -5.31
C TYR A 145 13.50 -20.10 -6.31
N ALA A 146 13.89 -21.25 -6.87
CA ALA A 146 14.89 -21.29 -7.93
C ALA A 146 14.44 -20.54 -9.18
N SER A 147 13.20 -20.78 -9.64
CA SER A 147 12.59 -20.05 -10.76
C SER A 147 12.53 -18.54 -10.49
N PHE A 148 12.08 -18.14 -9.31
CA PHE A 148 12.06 -16.74 -8.89
C PHE A 148 13.44 -16.09 -8.98
N ARG A 149 14.47 -16.76 -8.43
CA ARG A 149 15.84 -16.24 -8.44
C ARG A 149 16.36 -16.03 -9.86
N ASP A 150 16.18 -17.02 -10.74
CA ASP A 150 16.69 -16.97 -12.11
C ASP A 150 15.97 -15.86 -12.91
N ARG A 151 14.67 -15.72 -12.73
CA ARG A 151 13.87 -14.61 -13.32
C ARG A 151 14.29 -13.25 -12.80
N LEU A 152 14.52 -13.12 -11.49
CA LEU A 152 14.97 -11.87 -10.88
C LEU A 152 16.34 -11.44 -11.43
N GLU A 153 17.30 -12.36 -11.56
CA GLU A 153 18.61 -12.08 -12.14
C GLU A 153 18.51 -11.60 -13.60
N GLN A 154 17.65 -12.24 -14.40
CA GLN A 154 17.42 -11.81 -15.77
C GLN A 154 16.78 -10.41 -15.84
N LYS A 155 15.78 -10.12 -14.99
CA LYS A 155 15.14 -8.80 -14.93
C LYS A 155 16.11 -7.68 -14.56
N ILE A 156 16.95 -7.91 -13.57
CA ILE A 156 17.97 -6.93 -13.14
C ILE A 156 18.96 -6.67 -14.30
N LYS A 157 19.40 -7.72 -14.96
CA LYS A 157 20.28 -7.61 -16.14
C LYS A 157 19.62 -6.81 -17.27
N ASP A 158 18.34 -7.09 -17.58
CA ASP A 158 17.60 -6.37 -18.61
C ASP A 158 17.36 -4.91 -18.19
N ALA A 159 17.03 -4.64 -16.94
CA ALA A 159 16.85 -3.28 -16.43
C ALA A 159 18.14 -2.46 -16.48
N SER A 160 19.27 -3.07 -16.09
CA SER A 160 20.58 -2.40 -16.12
C SER A 160 21.06 -2.06 -17.53
N GLY A 161 20.67 -2.87 -18.53
CA GLY A 161 21.17 -2.73 -19.90
C GLY A 161 20.22 -2.10 -20.92
N ARG A 162 18.88 -2.08 -20.63
CA ARG A 162 17.87 -1.72 -21.65
C ARG A 162 16.92 -0.62 -21.24
N TYR A 163 16.66 -0.45 -19.91
CA TYR A 163 15.58 0.40 -19.43
C TYR A 163 16.08 1.54 -18.57
N GLU A 164 15.95 2.75 -19.06
CA GLU A 164 16.06 3.94 -18.24
C GLU A 164 14.68 4.24 -17.63
N ILE A 165 14.56 4.19 -16.30
CA ILE A 165 13.27 4.37 -15.60
C ILE A 165 13.31 5.47 -14.52
N GLY A 166 14.43 6.19 -14.37
CA GLY A 166 14.57 7.19 -13.31
C GLY A 166 14.55 6.55 -11.92
N SER A 167 13.78 7.11 -11.00
CA SER A 167 13.72 6.60 -9.62
C SER A 167 12.67 5.51 -9.45
N PHE A 168 13.05 4.38 -8.82
CA PHE A 168 12.11 3.31 -8.51
C PHE A 168 12.33 2.67 -7.14
N SER A 169 11.29 2.06 -6.61
CA SER A 169 11.29 1.38 -5.31
C SER A 169 10.55 0.06 -5.37
N GLU A 170 10.89 -0.87 -4.48
CA GLU A 170 10.22 -2.16 -4.33
C GLU A 170 8.98 -2.00 -3.43
N PHE A 171 7.78 -2.43 -3.89
CA PHE A 171 6.48 -2.30 -3.23
C PHE A 171 5.73 -3.65 -3.11
N GLY A 172 6.45 -4.77 -3.01
CA GLY A 172 5.86 -6.09 -3.14
C GLY A 172 5.56 -6.84 -1.85
N LEU A 173 5.79 -6.26 -0.67
CA LEU A 173 5.71 -6.94 0.63
C LEU A 173 4.42 -7.74 0.84
N ARG A 174 3.25 -7.17 0.56
CA ARG A 174 1.93 -7.80 0.79
C ARG A 174 1.72 -9.13 0.07
N ARG A 175 2.38 -9.32 -1.06
CA ARG A 175 2.23 -10.49 -1.94
C ARG A 175 3.59 -11.03 -2.36
N ARG A 176 4.61 -10.86 -1.52
CA ARG A 176 5.95 -11.43 -1.72
C ARG A 176 5.86 -12.95 -1.75
N LEU A 177 6.69 -13.60 -2.55
CA LEU A 177 6.77 -15.06 -2.57
C LEU A 177 7.10 -15.61 -1.17
N SER A 178 8.12 -15.02 -0.54
CA SER A 178 8.51 -15.24 0.86
C SER A 178 9.34 -14.09 1.40
N ALA A 179 9.60 -14.08 2.70
CA ALA A 179 10.50 -13.12 3.34
C ALA A 179 11.90 -13.16 2.71
N GLU A 180 12.45 -14.35 2.51
CA GLU A 180 13.77 -14.56 1.92
C GLU A 180 13.82 -14.16 0.43
N ALA A 181 12.74 -14.37 -0.33
CA ALA A 181 12.66 -13.96 -1.73
C ALA A 181 12.66 -12.44 -1.86
N GLN A 182 11.85 -11.72 -1.06
CA GLN A 182 11.86 -10.27 -1.05
C GLN A 182 13.20 -9.70 -0.60
N GLU A 183 13.81 -10.29 0.43
CA GLU A 183 15.15 -9.89 0.89
C GLU A 183 16.21 -10.06 -0.21
N LEU A 184 16.20 -11.21 -0.92
CA LEU A 184 17.08 -11.44 -2.06
C LEU A 184 16.88 -10.36 -3.13
N ALA A 185 15.62 -10.02 -3.46
CA ALA A 185 15.30 -9.02 -4.45
C ALA A 185 15.83 -7.63 -4.07
N VAL A 186 15.56 -7.17 -2.85
CA VAL A 186 16.01 -5.87 -2.36
C VAL A 186 17.55 -5.79 -2.33
N ARG A 187 18.21 -6.86 -1.88
CA ARG A 187 19.69 -6.91 -1.86
C ARG A 187 20.27 -6.86 -3.27
N LYS A 188 19.76 -7.65 -4.20
CA LYS A 188 20.24 -7.68 -5.59
C LYS A 188 19.98 -6.34 -6.30
N LEU A 189 18.85 -5.69 -6.07
CA LEU A 189 18.57 -4.36 -6.61
C LEU A 189 19.51 -3.29 -6.06
N LYS A 190 19.85 -3.37 -4.77
CA LYS A 190 20.82 -2.46 -4.14
C LYS A 190 22.23 -2.65 -4.70
N GLU A 191 22.64 -3.88 -4.98
CA GLU A 191 23.96 -4.24 -5.49
C GLU A 191 24.11 -3.95 -6.99
N ALA A 192 23.01 -3.80 -7.73
CA ALA A 192 23.02 -3.59 -9.17
C ALA A 192 23.35 -2.15 -9.54
N GLU A 193 24.07 -1.99 -10.65
CA GLU A 193 24.31 -0.67 -11.28
C GLU A 193 23.27 -0.46 -12.39
N PHE A 194 22.56 0.65 -12.33
CA PHE A 194 21.54 1.02 -13.31
C PHE A 194 21.97 2.27 -14.08
N HIS A 195 21.95 2.22 -15.40
CA HIS A 195 22.20 3.38 -16.24
C HIS A 195 20.94 4.25 -16.39
N GLY A 196 21.00 5.52 -15.95
CA GLY A 196 19.86 6.43 -16.00
C GLY A 196 18.70 6.08 -15.05
N SER A 197 18.94 5.17 -14.10
CA SER A 197 17.94 4.74 -13.12
C SER A 197 18.55 4.62 -11.73
N GLU A 198 17.70 4.79 -10.69
CA GLU A 198 18.11 4.73 -9.29
C GLU A 198 17.14 3.86 -8.50
N PHE A 199 17.64 2.81 -7.87
CA PHE A 199 16.90 2.07 -6.86
C PHE A 199 16.95 2.83 -5.53
N VAL A 200 15.86 3.51 -5.19
CA VAL A 200 15.78 4.39 -4.00
C VAL A 200 15.60 3.57 -2.72
N GLY A 201 14.78 2.52 -2.75
CA GLY A 201 14.50 1.75 -1.56
C GLY A 201 13.29 0.83 -1.66
N THR A 202 12.71 0.52 -0.53
CA THR A 202 11.58 -0.40 -0.41
C THR A 202 10.51 0.15 0.51
N SER A 203 9.25 -0.28 0.32
CA SER A 203 8.18 0.00 1.28
C SER A 203 8.32 -0.80 2.57
N ASN A 204 9.01 -1.94 2.54
CA ASN A 204 9.30 -2.79 3.69
C ASN A 204 10.30 -2.11 4.63
N VAL A 205 9.81 -1.60 5.77
CA VAL A 205 10.64 -0.83 6.72
C VAL A 205 11.76 -1.66 7.34
N TYR A 206 11.53 -2.97 7.57
CA TYR A 206 12.56 -3.87 8.07
C TYR A 206 13.73 -3.99 7.08
N LEU A 207 13.46 -4.21 5.79
CA LEU A 207 14.49 -4.33 4.79
C LEU A 207 15.16 -2.97 4.51
N ALA A 208 14.41 -1.87 4.56
CA ALA A 208 15.00 -0.53 4.47
C ALA A 208 16.02 -0.28 5.59
N LYS A 209 15.67 -0.61 6.85
CA LYS A 209 16.60 -0.56 7.98
C LYS A 209 17.82 -1.47 7.76
N LYS A 210 17.58 -2.74 7.43
CA LYS A 210 18.63 -3.78 7.29
C LYS A 210 19.66 -3.41 6.22
N TYR A 211 19.22 -2.84 5.12
CA TYR A 211 20.06 -2.50 3.97
C TYR A 211 20.40 -1.02 3.86
N ASN A 212 20.10 -0.20 4.87
CA ASN A 212 20.31 1.25 4.85
C ASN A 212 19.80 1.89 3.56
N LEU A 213 18.53 1.65 3.27
CA LEU A 213 17.76 2.18 2.14
C LEU A 213 16.70 3.15 2.66
N THR A 214 16.10 3.93 1.75
CA THR A 214 14.96 4.78 2.08
C THR A 214 13.70 3.93 2.27
N PRO A 215 13.02 4.01 3.44
CA PRO A 215 11.67 3.45 3.58
C PRO A 215 10.68 4.33 2.84
N VAL A 216 10.00 3.79 1.82
CA VAL A 216 9.13 4.55 0.92
C VAL A 216 7.65 4.26 1.20
N GLY A 217 6.87 5.32 1.36
CA GLY A 217 5.42 5.22 1.53
C GLY A 217 4.82 6.41 2.24
N THR A 218 3.68 6.90 1.75
CA THR A 218 2.97 8.04 2.33
C THR A 218 1.61 7.62 2.90
N MET A 219 0.59 7.44 2.07
CA MET A 219 -0.76 7.08 2.47
C MET A 219 -1.34 5.97 1.59
N ALA A 220 -2.38 5.30 2.06
CA ALA A 220 -3.15 4.33 1.31
C ALA A 220 -4.65 4.68 1.30
N HIS A 221 -5.46 3.92 0.55
CA HIS A 221 -6.90 4.15 0.40
C HIS A 221 -7.65 4.20 1.73
N GLU A 222 -7.22 3.39 2.73
CA GLU A 222 -7.84 3.39 4.06
C GLU A 222 -7.89 4.79 4.70
N TRP A 223 -6.84 5.60 4.48
CA TRP A 223 -6.79 6.97 4.99
C TRP A 223 -7.96 7.80 4.47
N ILE A 224 -8.12 7.81 3.14
CA ILE A 224 -9.18 8.60 2.48
C ILE A 224 -10.56 8.05 2.84
N MET A 225 -10.72 6.72 2.87
CA MET A 225 -11.97 6.06 3.21
C MET A 225 -12.38 6.33 4.66
N CYS A 226 -11.48 6.10 5.63
CA CYS A 226 -11.83 6.24 7.04
C CYS A 226 -11.99 7.70 7.45
N VAL A 227 -11.09 8.60 7.04
CA VAL A 227 -11.21 10.03 7.36
C VAL A 227 -12.45 10.64 6.70
N GLY A 228 -12.69 10.32 5.42
CA GLY A 228 -13.76 10.94 4.65
C GLY A 228 -15.14 10.34 4.89
N GLN A 229 -15.23 9.02 5.06
CA GLN A 229 -16.50 8.29 5.10
C GLN A 229 -16.82 7.75 6.51
N GLY A 230 -15.82 7.61 7.39
CA GLY A 230 -15.97 7.09 8.75
C GLY A 230 -16.49 8.10 9.79
N ASN A 231 -17.01 9.25 9.35
CA ASN A 231 -17.59 10.29 10.22
C ASN A 231 -18.96 10.70 9.69
N HIS A 232 -20.00 10.46 10.48
CA HIS A 232 -21.39 10.77 10.11
C HIS A 232 -21.69 12.26 9.86
N LYS A 233 -20.79 13.17 10.26
CA LYS A 233 -20.87 14.59 9.95
C LYS A 233 -20.30 14.97 8.59
N HIS A 234 -19.59 14.05 7.96
CA HIS A 234 -18.98 14.28 6.65
C HIS A 234 -19.93 13.91 5.50
N ASN A 235 -19.92 14.72 4.44
CA ASN A 235 -20.46 14.28 3.17
C ASN A 235 -19.38 13.43 2.47
N PRO A 236 -19.64 12.15 2.17
CA PRO A 236 -18.62 11.25 1.63
C PRO A 236 -18.09 11.64 0.25
N ALA A 237 -18.81 12.50 -0.50
CA ALA A 237 -18.30 13.04 -1.76
C ALA A 237 -17.08 13.97 -1.58
N TYR A 238 -16.81 14.46 -0.37
CA TYR A 238 -15.64 15.28 -0.03
C TYR A 238 -14.52 14.47 0.67
N SER A 239 -14.52 13.16 0.55
CA SER A 239 -13.55 12.28 1.24
C SER A 239 -12.09 12.67 0.97
N ASN A 240 -11.75 13.05 -0.27
CA ASN A 240 -10.40 13.50 -0.60
C ASN A 240 -10.04 14.79 0.16
N TRP A 241 -10.96 15.76 0.21
CA TRP A 241 -10.73 17.03 0.90
C TRP A 241 -10.46 16.84 2.39
N TYR A 242 -11.31 16.07 3.09
CA TYR A 242 -11.11 15.79 4.52
C TYR A 242 -9.78 15.07 4.77
N ALA A 243 -9.42 14.12 3.90
CA ALA A 243 -8.18 13.35 4.02
C ALA A 243 -6.94 14.21 3.75
N LEU A 244 -6.96 15.06 2.74
CA LEU A 244 -5.87 16.00 2.42
C LEU A 244 -5.67 17.02 3.53
N ASP A 245 -6.76 17.58 4.07
CA ASP A 245 -6.70 18.54 5.16
C ASP A 245 -6.12 17.93 6.45
N ALA A 246 -6.57 16.73 6.81
CA ALA A 246 -6.04 16.01 7.96
C ALA A 246 -4.56 15.63 7.79
N TRP A 247 -4.13 15.28 6.55
CA TRP A 247 -2.74 14.98 6.25
C TRP A 247 -1.83 16.21 6.38
N VAL A 248 -2.28 17.35 5.85
CA VAL A 248 -1.54 18.60 5.96
C VAL A 248 -1.45 19.09 7.41
N ARG A 249 -2.50 18.89 8.21
CA ARG A 249 -2.43 19.19 9.66
C ARG A 249 -1.38 18.37 10.38
N GLU A 250 -1.13 17.13 9.95
CA GLU A 250 -0.10 16.26 10.55
C GLU A 250 1.29 16.58 10.06
N TYR A 251 1.46 16.66 8.75
CA TYR A 251 2.77 16.64 8.10
C TYR A 251 3.18 17.95 7.42
N GLY A 252 2.27 18.90 7.25
CA GLY A 252 2.53 20.13 6.50
C GLY A 252 2.99 19.83 5.08
N VAL A 253 4.23 20.17 4.77
CA VAL A 253 4.88 19.91 3.46
C VAL A 253 5.66 18.60 3.41
N LEU A 254 5.80 17.93 4.54
CA LEU A 254 6.53 16.66 4.63
C LEU A 254 5.65 15.50 4.16
N ASN A 255 6.27 14.40 3.73
CA ASN A 255 5.59 13.16 3.36
C ASN A 255 4.44 13.36 2.34
N GLY A 256 4.67 14.21 1.36
CA GLY A 256 3.64 14.82 0.51
C GLY A 256 3.44 14.15 -0.84
N ILE A 257 3.15 12.84 -0.94
CA ILE A 257 2.64 12.19 -2.16
C ILE A 257 1.19 11.78 -1.92
N ALA A 258 0.23 12.43 -2.61
CA ALA A 258 -1.19 12.17 -2.45
C ALA A 258 -1.69 11.06 -3.37
N LEU A 259 -2.51 10.15 -2.83
CA LEU A 259 -3.20 9.10 -3.59
C LEU A 259 -4.47 9.66 -4.24
N THR A 260 -4.72 9.35 -5.52
CA THR A 260 -5.74 10.09 -6.30
C THR A 260 -7.04 9.33 -6.57
N ASP A 261 -7.07 8.00 -6.46
CA ASP A 261 -8.13 7.15 -7.00
C ASP A 261 -9.08 6.52 -5.96
N ALA A 262 -9.17 7.06 -4.75
CA ALA A 262 -10.04 6.47 -3.72
C ALA A 262 -11.54 6.63 -4.06
N ILE A 263 -11.95 7.83 -4.46
CA ILE A 263 -13.33 8.13 -4.93
C ILE A 263 -13.32 8.77 -6.33
N THR A 264 -12.45 8.30 -7.22
CA THR A 264 -12.08 8.74 -8.56
C THR A 264 -11.08 9.90 -8.63
N THR A 265 -10.24 9.85 -9.65
CA THR A 265 -9.25 10.92 -9.92
C THR A 265 -9.95 12.25 -10.27
N ASP A 266 -11.06 12.24 -10.98
CA ASP A 266 -11.78 13.48 -11.33
C ASP A 266 -12.34 14.17 -10.08
N CYS A 267 -12.83 13.40 -9.11
CA CYS A 267 -13.26 13.93 -7.82
C CYS A 267 -12.07 14.46 -7.00
N PHE A 268 -10.92 13.77 -7.04
CA PHE A 268 -9.69 14.22 -6.40
C PHE A 268 -9.22 15.59 -6.94
N LEU A 269 -9.24 15.80 -8.24
CA LEU A 269 -8.84 17.08 -8.87
C LEU A 269 -9.68 18.27 -8.42
N ARG A 270 -10.96 18.04 -8.04
CA ARG A 270 -11.79 19.08 -7.44
C ARG A 270 -11.32 19.52 -6.06
N ASP A 271 -10.78 18.58 -5.29
CA ASP A 271 -10.30 18.84 -3.92
C ASP A 271 -8.84 19.32 -3.90
N PHE A 272 -8.05 18.86 -4.87
CA PHE A 272 -6.60 19.12 -4.95
C PHE A 272 -6.34 20.49 -5.61
N GLN A 273 -6.87 21.56 -4.99
CA GLN A 273 -6.72 22.92 -5.45
C GLN A 273 -5.36 23.53 -5.05
N LEU A 274 -5.14 24.79 -5.37
CA LEU A 274 -3.84 25.49 -5.26
C LEU A 274 -3.12 25.23 -3.93
N THR A 275 -3.83 25.27 -2.81
CA THR A 275 -3.24 25.05 -1.47
C THR A 275 -2.59 23.66 -1.38
N TYR A 276 -3.36 22.60 -1.62
CA TYR A 276 -2.84 21.23 -1.54
C TYR A 276 -1.86 20.93 -2.65
N ALA A 277 -2.16 21.38 -3.88
CA ALA A 277 -1.26 21.20 -5.02
C ALA A 277 0.11 21.88 -4.81
N THR A 278 0.16 22.94 -4.00
CA THR A 278 1.42 23.59 -3.60
C THR A 278 2.15 22.81 -2.51
N LEU A 279 1.44 22.40 -1.45
CA LEU A 279 2.02 21.74 -0.28
C LEU A 279 2.52 20.32 -0.58
N PHE A 280 1.78 19.54 -1.38
CA PHE A 280 2.20 18.20 -1.76
C PHE A 280 3.30 18.23 -2.83
N SER A 281 4.34 17.40 -2.65
CA SER A 281 5.44 17.25 -3.59
C SER A 281 5.07 16.46 -4.85
N GLY A 282 3.97 15.70 -4.81
CA GLY A 282 3.48 14.92 -5.94
C GLY A 282 2.21 14.16 -5.67
N VAL A 283 1.86 13.31 -6.63
CA VAL A 283 0.66 12.48 -6.63
C VAL A 283 0.96 11.05 -7.06
N ARG A 284 0.12 10.07 -6.62
CA ARG A 284 0.29 8.65 -6.91
C ARG A 284 -0.87 8.09 -7.73
N HIS A 285 -0.52 7.41 -8.82
CA HIS A 285 -1.38 6.58 -9.65
C HIS A 285 -1.49 5.17 -9.07
N ASP A 286 -2.69 4.64 -8.91
CA ASP A 286 -2.94 3.25 -8.44
C ASP A 286 -4.07 2.56 -9.21
N SER A 287 -4.67 3.21 -10.20
CA SER A 287 -5.64 2.62 -11.13
C SER A 287 -5.94 3.53 -12.34
N GLY A 288 -6.56 2.97 -13.38
CA GLY A 288 -6.85 3.66 -14.64
C GLY A 288 -5.68 3.58 -15.64
N ASP A 289 -5.81 4.26 -16.77
CA ASP A 289 -4.72 4.38 -17.74
C ASP A 289 -3.66 5.36 -17.21
N PRO A 290 -2.39 4.92 -17.05
CA PRO A 290 -1.35 5.77 -16.43
C PRO A 290 -0.95 6.97 -17.28
N VAL A 291 -1.05 6.87 -18.62
CA VAL A 291 -0.72 7.99 -19.52
C VAL A 291 -1.81 9.06 -19.43
N GLU A 292 -3.08 8.65 -19.56
CA GLU A 292 -4.22 9.57 -19.44
C GLU A 292 -4.23 10.25 -18.06
N TRP A 293 -3.97 9.49 -16.98
CA TRP A 293 -3.88 10.02 -15.64
C TRP A 293 -2.74 11.05 -15.50
N GLY A 294 -1.54 10.75 -16.00
CA GLY A 294 -0.40 11.65 -15.93
C GLY A 294 -0.63 12.96 -16.68
N GLU A 295 -1.27 12.90 -17.87
CA GLU A 295 -1.65 14.08 -18.63
C GLU A 295 -2.67 14.96 -17.88
N LYS A 296 -3.69 14.34 -17.24
CA LYS A 296 -4.66 15.06 -16.39
C LYS A 296 -3.96 15.78 -15.24
N MET A 297 -2.98 15.15 -14.59
CA MET A 297 -2.22 15.75 -13.48
C MET A 297 -1.38 16.94 -13.94
N ILE A 298 -0.65 16.81 -15.04
CA ILE A 298 0.17 17.88 -15.61
C ILE A 298 -0.73 19.08 -16.00
N ALA A 299 -1.82 18.82 -16.70
CA ALA A 299 -2.77 19.87 -17.09
C ALA A 299 -3.39 20.58 -15.87
N HIS A 300 -3.69 19.83 -14.80
CA HIS A 300 -4.20 20.39 -13.55
C HIS A 300 -3.18 21.30 -12.87
N TYR A 301 -1.92 20.89 -12.72
CA TYR A 301 -0.85 21.73 -12.18
C TYR A 301 -0.69 23.02 -13.00
N GLN A 302 -0.66 22.93 -14.34
CA GLN A 302 -0.57 24.08 -15.23
C GLN A 302 -1.77 25.03 -15.06
N LYS A 303 -2.99 24.51 -14.98
CA LYS A 303 -4.20 25.29 -14.71
C LYS A 303 -4.12 26.08 -13.40
N LEU A 304 -3.47 25.51 -12.38
CA LEU A 304 -3.24 26.16 -11.09
C LEU A 304 -2.02 27.10 -11.07
N GLY A 305 -1.31 27.28 -12.19
CA GLY A 305 -0.09 28.08 -12.27
C GLY A 305 1.13 27.46 -11.61
N ILE A 306 1.10 26.13 -11.35
CA ILE A 306 2.21 25.38 -10.77
C ILE A 306 3.02 24.75 -11.90
N ASN A 307 4.37 24.91 -11.85
CA ASN A 307 5.24 24.24 -12.81
C ASN A 307 5.31 22.73 -12.51
N PRO A 308 4.81 21.85 -13.42
CA PRO A 308 4.84 20.41 -13.22
C PRO A 308 6.23 19.82 -13.03
N ALA A 309 7.28 20.44 -13.57
CA ALA A 309 8.67 19.99 -13.41
C ALA A 309 9.13 19.95 -11.94
N ASN A 310 8.44 20.66 -11.03
CA ASN A 310 8.71 20.65 -9.59
C ASN A 310 7.89 19.58 -8.84
N LYS A 311 7.02 18.84 -9.53
CA LYS A 311 6.12 17.85 -8.95
C LYS A 311 6.50 16.44 -9.40
N THR A 312 6.14 15.44 -8.57
CA THR A 312 6.42 14.02 -8.86
C THR A 312 5.12 13.30 -9.25
N LEU A 313 5.15 12.58 -10.35
CA LEU A 313 4.18 11.55 -10.69
C LEU A 313 4.75 10.20 -10.24
N LEU A 314 4.13 9.58 -9.25
CA LEU A 314 4.47 8.24 -8.77
C LEU A 314 3.49 7.23 -9.34
N PHE A 315 3.98 6.30 -10.16
CA PHE A 315 3.19 5.20 -10.71
C PHE A 315 3.40 3.94 -9.87
N SER A 316 2.32 3.23 -9.50
CA SER A 316 2.42 2.06 -8.63
C SER A 316 1.45 0.92 -8.95
N ASP A 317 0.79 0.93 -10.10
CA ASP A 317 -0.16 -0.11 -10.50
C ASP A 317 0.38 -0.96 -11.66
N SER A 318 0.48 -2.29 -11.43
CA SER A 318 0.73 -3.30 -12.47
C SER A 318 1.96 -3.04 -13.34
N LEU A 319 3.08 -2.64 -12.73
CA LEU A 319 4.31 -2.25 -13.40
C LEU A 319 5.30 -3.41 -13.52
N ASP A 320 5.94 -3.44 -14.69
CA ASP A 320 7.24 -4.07 -14.96
C ASP A 320 8.26 -3.00 -15.41
N PHE A 321 9.51 -3.38 -15.64
CA PHE A 321 10.55 -2.44 -16.07
C PHE A 321 10.30 -1.87 -17.47
N ALA A 322 9.73 -2.63 -18.39
CA ALA A 322 9.42 -2.16 -19.73
C ALA A 322 8.33 -1.09 -19.70
N ARG A 323 7.24 -1.32 -18.96
CA ARG A 323 6.17 -0.34 -18.79
C ARG A 323 6.63 0.91 -18.04
N ALA A 324 7.47 0.74 -17.01
CA ALA A 324 8.07 1.86 -16.30
C ALA A 324 8.94 2.72 -17.24
N HIS A 325 9.73 2.09 -18.11
CA HIS A 325 10.53 2.80 -19.12
C HIS A 325 9.65 3.61 -20.10
N GLU A 326 8.58 3.02 -20.63
CA GLU A 326 7.65 3.74 -21.51
C GLU A 326 7.06 4.99 -20.85
N LEU A 327 6.62 4.86 -19.59
CA LEU A 327 6.08 5.98 -18.83
C LEU A 327 7.14 7.03 -18.50
N TYR A 328 8.36 6.59 -18.18
CA TYR A 328 9.47 7.49 -17.93
C TYR A 328 9.80 8.32 -19.17
N GLU A 329 9.99 7.68 -20.34
CA GLU A 329 10.25 8.38 -21.60
C GLU A 329 9.13 9.38 -21.96
N HIS A 330 7.88 9.02 -21.67
CA HIS A 330 6.74 9.89 -21.95
C HIS A 330 6.72 11.16 -21.09
N PHE A 331 7.12 11.07 -19.81
CA PHE A 331 6.94 12.16 -18.84
C PHE A 331 8.21 12.89 -18.41
N ARG A 332 9.42 12.30 -18.52
CA ARG A 332 10.68 12.78 -17.93
C ARG A 332 11.05 14.23 -18.24
N ASN A 333 10.64 14.75 -19.39
CA ASN A 333 10.97 16.13 -19.80
C ASN A 333 9.96 17.17 -19.27
N ARG A 334 8.90 16.74 -18.56
CA ARG A 334 7.78 17.60 -18.14
C ARG A 334 7.54 17.57 -16.64
N THR A 335 7.92 16.50 -15.96
CA THR A 335 7.69 16.30 -14.53
C THR A 335 8.73 15.33 -13.98
N LYS A 336 8.87 15.25 -12.65
CA LYS A 336 9.63 14.18 -12.00
C LYS A 336 8.81 12.91 -12.03
N VAL A 337 9.43 11.78 -12.32
CA VAL A 337 8.77 10.48 -12.43
C VAL A 337 9.39 9.50 -11.45
N ALA A 338 8.56 8.75 -10.74
CA ALA A 338 8.99 7.70 -9.83
C ALA A 338 8.07 6.48 -9.95
N PHE A 339 8.59 5.30 -9.60
CA PHE A 339 7.87 4.04 -9.74
C PHE A 339 7.92 3.21 -8.46
N GLY A 340 6.76 2.63 -8.09
CA GLY A 340 6.63 1.61 -7.06
C GLY A 340 6.30 0.28 -7.72
N ILE A 341 7.25 -0.66 -7.76
CA ILE A 341 7.09 -1.94 -8.46
C ILE A 341 6.90 -3.05 -7.42
N GLY A 342 5.78 -3.76 -7.52
CA GLY A 342 5.36 -4.76 -6.54
C GLY A 342 5.76 -6.19 -6.90
N THR A 343 4.76 -7.05 -7.13
CA THR A 343 4.93 -8.50 -7.34
C THR A 343 5.85 -8.88 -8.49
N TYR A 344 5.98 -8.03 -9.50
CA TYR A 344 6.96 -8.22 -10.56
C TYR A 344 8.41 -8.38 -10.03
N ILE A 345 8.73 -7.70 -8.91
CA ILE A 345 10.05 -7.82 -8.26
C ILE A 345 10.03 -8.92 -7.19
N SER A 346 8.99 -9.01 -6.35
CA SER A 346 9.01 -9.81 -5.13
C SER A 346 8.32 -11.18 -5.23
N ASN A 347 7.60 -11.46 -6.32
CA ASN A 347 6.88 -12.73 -6.53
C ASN A 347 6.58 -12.98 -8.00
N ASP A 348 7.60 -13.19 -8.82
CA ASP A 348 7.44 -13.62 -10.20
C ASP A 348 8.06 -15.00 -10.40
N THR A 349 7.21 -15.98 -10.53
CA THR A 349 7.54 -17.39 -10.80
C THR A 349 6.72 -17.88 -11.98
N GLU A 350 6.79 -19.18 -12.31
CA GLU A 350 5.88 -19.83 -13.25
C GLU A 350 4.42 -19.86 -12.76
N VAL A 351 4.21 -19.68 -11.45
CA VAL A 351 2.87 -19.57 -10.84
C VAL A 351 2.57 -18.09 -10.59
N PRO A 352 1.42 -17.59 -11.05
CA PRO A 352 1.04 -16.19 -10.80
C PRO A 352 0.91 -15.88 -9.31
N ALA A 353 1.34 -14.67 -8.91
CA ALA A 353 1.12 -14.19 -7.55
C ALA A 353 -0.38 -14.13 -7.21
N LEU A 354 -0.73 -14.43 -5.94
CA LEU A 354 -2.12 -14.36 -5.50
C LEU A 354 -2.68 -12.94 -5.66
N ASN A 355 -3.94 -12.85 -6.10
CA ASN A 355 -4.68 -11.60 -6.09
C ASN A 355 -5.50 -11.47 -4.80
N ILE A 356 -4.80 -11.29 -3.70
CA ILE A 356 -5.37 -11.13 -2.37
C ILE A 356 -5.31 -9.68 -1.90
N VAL A 357 -6.32 -9.27 -1.16
CA VAL A 357 -6.42 -7.95 -0.53
C VAL A 357 -7.04 -8.06 0.84
N MET A 358 -6.72 -7.12 1.71
CA MET A 358 -7.42 -6.88 2.96
C MET A 358 -7.80 -5.41 3.03
N LYS A 359 -9.08 -5.10 3.26
CA LYS A 359 -9.58 -3.72 3.18
C LYS A 359 -10.49 -3.40 4.35
N THR A 360 -10.44 -2.16 4.78
CA THR A 360 -11.44 -1.59 5.69
C THR A 360 -12.80 -1.63 5.03
N THR A 361 -13.77 -2.22 5.70
CA THR A 361 -15.17 -2.32 5.24
C THR A 361 -16.12 -1.50 6.08
N LEU A 362 -15.79 -1.30 7.36
CA LEU A 362 -16.52 -0.42 8.27
C LEU A 362 -15.56 0.52 8.98
N CYS A 363 -15.98 1.77 9.18
CA CYS A 363 -15.33 2.74 10.06
C CYS A 363 -16.38 3.41 10.95
N ASN A 364 -16.22 3.33 12.27
CA ASN A 364 -17.21 3.81 13.27
C ASN A 364 -18.64 3.28 13.05
N GLY A 365 -18.76 2.02 12.61
CA GLY A 365 -20.04 1.38 12.30
C GLY A 365 -20.66 1.79 10.96
N MET A 366 -20.00 2.66 10.19
CA MET A 366 -20.46 3.09 8.86
C MET A 366 -19.72 2.32 7.78
N ASP A 367 -20.42 1.99 6.70
CA ASP A 367 -19.79 1.46 5.49
C ASP A 367 -18.78 2.45 4.92
N VAL A 368 -17.65 1.94 4.42
CA VAL A 368 -16.67 2.71 3.68
C VAL A 368 -16.32 2.01 2.37
N ALA A 369 -16.08 2.75 1.32
CA ALA A 369 -15.88 2.20 -0.01
C ALA A 369 -14.75 2.89 -0.78
N LYS A 370 -13.98 2.08 -1.52
CA LYS A 370 -13.15 2.55 -2.63
C LYS A 370 -13.95 2.42 -3.92
N ILE A 371 -14.04 3.51 -4.71
CA ILE A 371 -14.66 3.48 -6.04
C ILE A 371 -13.67 3.04 -7.11
N SER A 372 -12.45 3.61 -7.12
CA SER A 372 -11.40 3.36 -8.13
C SER A 372 -11.74 3.84 -9.55
N ASP A 373 -10.71 4.17 -10.33
CA ASP A 373 -10.87 4.53 -11.76
C ASP A 373 -10.93 3.27 -12.65
N THR A 374 -10.53 2.10 -12.13
CA THR A 374 -10.67 0.82 -12.84
C THR A 374 -11.90 0.06 -12.37
N PRO A 375 -12.84 -0.32 -13.28
CA PRO A 375 -13.96 -1.18 -12.94
C PRO A 375 -13.52 -2.49 -12.25
N GLY A 376 -14.23 -2.89 -11.18
CA GLY A 376 -13.94 -4.11 -10.44
C GLY A 376 -12.83 -4.01 -9.39
N LYS A 377 -12.03 -2.95 -9.35
CA LYS A 377 -11.06 -2.71 -8.27
C LYS A 377 -11.68 -2.12 -6.98
N GLY A 378 -12.94 -1.75 -7.00
CA GLY A 378 -13.68 -1.29 -5.82
C GLY A 378 -13.78 -2.38 -4.75
N MET A 379 -14.00 -1.98 -3.50
CA MET A 379 -14.33 -2.89 -2.40
C MET A 379 -15.26 -2.21 -1.41
N CYS A 380 -16.40 -2.85 -1.18
CA CYS A 380 -17.35 -2.56 -0.12
C CYS A 380 -18.19 -3.81 0.12
N LYS A 381 -18.61 -4.07 1.35
CA LYS A 381 -19.55 -5.18 1.66
C LYS A 381 -21.00 -4.82 1.29
N ASN A 382 -21.31 -3.51 1.26
CA ASN A 382 -22.67 -3.02 1.06
C ASN A 382 -22.80 -2.35 -0.33
N PRO A 383 -23.44 -3.01 -1.31
CA PRO A 383 -23.66 -2.42 -2.65
C PRO A 383 -24.52 -1.14 -2.62
N ASP A 384 -25.48 -1.06 -1.69
CA ASP A 384 -26.35 0.13 -1.57
C ASP A 384 -25.54 1.36 -1.13
N TYR A 385 -24.56 1.18 -0.26
CA TYR A 385 -23.66 2.25 0.12
C TYR A 385 -22.80 2.72 -1.07
N VAL A 386 -22.30 1.79 -1.89
CA VAL A 386 -21.57 2.15 -3.13
C VAL A 386 -22.45 2.98 -4.07
N HIS A 387 -23.71 2.58 -4.22
CA HIS A 387 -24.68 3.33 -5.03
C HIS A 387 -24.93 4.73 -4.46
N TYR A 388 -25.15 4.83 -3.15
CA TYR A 388 -25.30 6.10 -2.45
C TYR A 388 -24.09 7.01 -2.64
N LEU A 389 -22.86 6.48 -2.41
CA LEU A 389 -21.62 7.25 -2.57
C LEU A 389 -21.47 7.79 -4.00
N LYS A 390 -21.72 6.96 -5.01
CA LYS A 390 -21.70 7.39 -6.42
C LYS A 390 -22.68 8.53 -6.69
N ARG A 391 -23.90 8.44 -6.18
CA ARG A 391 -24.90 9.54 -6.33
C ARG A 391 -24.43 10.82 -5.64
N CYS A 392 -23.80 10.75 -4.47
CA CYS A 392 -23.23 11.92 -3.80
C CYS A 392 -22.13 12.56 -4.65
N ILE A 393 -21.26 11.74 -5.24
CA ILE A 393 -20.18 12.19 -6.13
C ILE A 393 -20.76 12.84 -7.37
N ASP A 394 -21.71 12.18 -8.06
CA ASP A 394 -22.35 12.70 -9.28
C ASP A 394 -23.05 14.02 -9.00
N TRP A 395 -23.77 14.12 -7.88
CA TRP A 395 -24.40 15.37 -7.49
C TRP A 395 -23.37 16.49 -7.32
N ARG A 396 -22.30 16.22 -6.58
CA ARG A 396 -21.21 17.16 -6.35
C ARG A 396 -20.54 17.59 -7.67
N MET A 397 -20.22 16.64 -8.55
CA MET A 397 -19.54 16.92 -9.81
C MET A 397 -20.38 17.82 -10.72
N ASN A 398 -21.72 17.80 -10.61
CA ASN A 398 -22.63 18.58 -11.44
C ASN A 398 -23.05 19.92 -10.82
N HIS A 399 -22.96 20.10 -9.49
CA HIS A 399 -23.54 21.26 -8.80
C HIS A 399 -22.51 22.12 -8.03
N ASP A 400 -21.39 21.54 -7.54
CA ASP A 400 -20.31 22.35 -6.98
C ASP A 400 -19.53 23.04 -8.10
N ARG A 401 -19.53 24.37 -8.09
CA ARG A 401 -18.75 25.20 -9.03
C ARG A 401 -17.45 25.68 -8.41
#